data_b2a63d3056a75bc72af99cc8bd96c897
#
_entry.id   b2a63d3056a75bc72af99cc8bd96c897
#
_cell.length_a   1.000
_cell.length_b   1.000
_cell.length_c   1.000
_cell.angle_alpha   90.00
_cell.angle_beta   90.00
_cell.angle_gamma   90.00
#
_symmetry.space_group_name_H-M   'P 1'
#
loop_
_entity.id
_entity.type
_entity.pdbx_description
1 polymer ?
#
loop_
_entity_poly.entity_id
_entity_poly.type
_entity_poly.pdbx_seq_one_letter_code
_entity_poly.pdbx_strand_id
1 'polypeptide(L)'
;MTAGAAGRSAVLCASGSLGLTPFHHESFWAGIDRQPDVVAADAGSGDIGPYYLGSRHLYNLREWEELDLSTMLAGARRCGARVIVGSAGGAGLDQAVDLYFDIVRAAVHRDRLGPLKVARIYSQVTQDWLKARIDCSAPLGAPWPMTEEIIDQTSNAVAMIGVEPYLRALDEGADVIIAGRSCDDVLFAAHPIWVGLDRGLSLHMGKSIECGPLVATPPLQRESVLGVVYPDAFTVEPLHPEMRCTPASVIGHTMYERLDPYHQAGPGGTVDLTDVAYDAASDRMVRVTGSAWIEAPEYRVKIEGSGRVGARKMIIFGFRDPVAIAHIDEITADIRREVTRVVGVDGWQLYFSVYGRNAIMDGRDRLAGETGHEIAVLAQAVAPDEATATRIAKLVKYGSLRAQYGGKFGKGGGAALPGDEVLSPDQEAYRWTIDHLVTISNPFECCRIEMDTVA
;
A
#
# COMPACT_ATOMS: atom_id res chain seq x y z
N MET A 1 33.81 7.97 3.94
CA MET A 1 34.60 7.76 2.69
C MET A 1 33.60 7.94 1.57
N THR A 2 33.71 9.01 0.76
CA THR A 2 32.92 9.19 -0.45
C THR A 2 33.23 8.03 -1.38
N ALA A 3 32.26 7.14 -1.62
CA ALA A 3 32.40 6.11 -2.64
C ALA A 3 32.70 6.81 -3.96
N GLY A 4 33.81 6.45 -4.62
CA GLY A 4 34.10 6.93 -5.97
C GLY A 4 32.91 6.52 -6.86
N ALA A 5 32.50 7.40 -7.79
CA ALA A 5 31.36 7.18 -8.66
C ALA A 5 31.38 5.75 -9.25
N ALA A 6 30.47 4.90 -8.85
CA ALA A 6 30.35 3.56 -9.38
C ALA A 6 29.91 3.66 -10.86
N GLY A 7 30.41 2.79 -11.72
CA GLY A 7 30.02 2.77 -13.12
C GLY A 7 28.55 2.35 -13.33
N ARG A 8 27.95 1.70 -12.34
CA ARG A 8 26.53 1.27 -12.33
C ARG A 8 26.09 0.85 -10.93
N SER A 9 24.76 0.73 -10.73
CA SER A 9 24.16 0.05 -9.58
C SER A 9 22.99 -0.82 -10.05
N ALA A 10 22.98 -2.09 -9.67
CA ALA A 10 21.97 -3.07 -10.03
C ALA A 10 21.07 -3.38 -8.84
N VAL A 11 19.78 -3.23 -8.99
CA VAL A 11 18.76 -3.42 -7.95
C VAL A 11 17.79 -4.50 -8.41
N LEU A 12 17.72 -5.61 -7.67
CA LEU A 12 16.77 -6.68 -7.88
C LEU A 12 15.51 -6.40 -7.04
N CYS A 13 14.40 -6.08 -7.71
CA CYS A 13 13.09 -6.13 -7.09
C CYS A 13 12.67 -7.59 -6.99
N ALA A 14 12.61 -8.12 -5.77
CA ALA A 14 12.29 -9.54 -5.52
C ALA A 14 10.83 -9.85 -5.91
N SER A 15 9.93 -8.90 -5.66
CA SER A 15 8.52 -8.94 -6.07
C SER A 15 7.89 -7.57 -5.88
N GLY A 16 6.72 -7.33 -6.49
CA GLY A 16 6.00 -6.05 -6.35
C GLY A 16 5.39 -5.79 -4.97
N SER A 17 5.36 -6.78 -4.08
CA SER A 17 4.95 -6.61 -2.69
C SER A 17 5.42 -7.80 -1.86
N LEU A 18 6.14 -7.55 -0.79
CA LEU A 18 6.65 -8.58 0.11
C LEU A 18 5.51 -9.24 0.89
N GLY A 19 5.52 -10.57 1.01
CA GLY A 19 4.59 -11.32 1.86
C GLY A 19 3.14 -11.39 1.38
N LEU A 20 2.77 -10.80 0.24
CA LEU A 20 1.40 -10.89 -0.29
C LEU A 20 1.01 -12.33 -0.63
N THR A 21 1.88 -13.05 -1.31
CA THR A 21 2.02 -14.49 -1.45
C THR A 21 3.51 -14.76 -1.68
N PRO A 22 4.03 -15.96 -1.44
CA PRO A 22 5.44 -16.24 -1.73
C PRO A 22 5.79 -15.90 -3.18
N PHE A 23 6.94 -15.25 -3.40
CA PHE A 23 7.38 -14.91 -4.76
C PHE A 23 7.99 -16.12 -5.49
N HIS A 24 8.12 -16.02 -6.81
CA HIS A 24 8.58 -17.12 -7.65
C HIS A 24 10.10 -17.27 -7.58
N HIS A 25 10.55 -18.36 -6.97
CA HIS A 25 11.96 -18.58 -6.68
C HIS A 25 12.83 -18.69 -7.94
N GLU A 26 12.30 -19.18 -9.08
CA GLU A 26 13.10 -19.32 -10.31
C GLU A 26 13.56 -17.96 -10.84
N SER A 27 12.65 -17.00 -10.99
CA SER A 27 13.01 -15.66 -11.45
C SER A 27 13.87 -14.91 -10.44
N PHE A 28 13.62 -15.11 -9.13
CA PHE A 28 14.44 -14.54 -8.08
C PHE A 28 15.88 -15.04 -8.16
N TRP A 29 16.10 -16.35 -8.23
CA TRP A 29 17.45 -16.90 -8.33
C TRP A 29 18.15 -16.55 -9.64
N ALA A 30 17.42 -16.46 -10.76
CA ALA A 30 17.93 -15.91 -12.00
C ALA A 30 18.41 -14.44 -11.83
N GLY A 31 17.69 -13.66 -10.99
CA GLY A 31 18.09 -12.32 -10.59
C GLY A 31 19.36 -12.29 -9.73
N ILE A 32 19.48 -13.20 -8.77
CA ILE A 32 20.69 -13.33 -7.94
C ILE A 32 21.92 -13.70 -8.79
N ASP A 33 21.77 -14.56 -9.80
CA ASP A 33 22.84 -14.93 -10.72
C ASP A 33 23.33 -13.74 -11.58
N ARG A 34 22.54 -12.65 -11.69
CA ARG A 34 22.94 -11.37 -12.32
C ARG A 34 23.83 -10.50 -11.41
N GLN A 35 24.14 -10.96 -10.19
CA GLN A 35 25.00 -10.27 -9.21
C GLN A 35 24.51 -8.84 -8.92
N PRO A 36 23.28 -8.66 -8.39
CA PRO A 36 22.78 -7.35 -8.02
C PRO A 36 23.57 -6.79 -6.82
N ASP A 37 23.62 -5.46 -6.71
CA ASP A 37 24.19 -4.75 -5.56
C ASP A 37 23.19 -4.70 -4.39
N VAL A 38 21.87 -4.76 -4.71
CA VAL A 38 20.76 -4.71 -3.76
C VAL A 38 19.67 -5.69 -4.17
N VAL A 39 19.12 -6.36 -3.17
CA VAL A 39 17.83 -7.09 -3.25
C VAL A 39 16.82 -6.29 -2.45
N ALA A 40 15.77 -5.79 -3.08
CA ALA A 40 14.80 -4.93 -2.44
C ALA A 40 13.36 -5.41 -2.69
N ALA A 41 12.47 -5.09 -1.75
CA ALA A 41 11.03 -5.23 -1.91
C ALA A 41 10.30 -4.21 -1.05
N ASP A 42 9.22 -3.63 -1.54
CA ASP A 42 8.27 -2.91 -0.70
C ASP A 42 7.32 -3.90 -0.02
N ALA A 43 6.89 -3.60 1.20
CA ALA A 43 6.03 -4.48 1.99
C ALA A 43 4.65 -3.87 2.25
N GLY A 44 4.36 -2.68 1.73
CA GLY A 44 3.11 -2.00 2.04
C GLY A 44 2.67 -0.93 1.05
N SER A 45 1.45 -0.46 1.27
CA SER A 45 0.82 0.59 0.48
C SER A 45 -0.25 1.30 1.29
N GLY A 46 -0.54 2.57 0.98
CA GLY A 46 -1.73 3.28 1.44
C GLY A 46 -3.03 2.70 0.87
N ASP A 47 -2.98 2.02 -0.26
CA ASP A 47 -4.13 1.43 -0.96
C ASP A 47 -4.83 0.32 -0.17
N ILE A 48 -4.13 -0.31 0.77
CA ILE A 48 -4.73 -1.30 1.68
C ILE A 48 -5.78 -0.71 2.61
N GLY A 49 -5.92 0.61 2.63
CA GLY A 49 -6.90 1.34 3.43
C GLY A 49 -6.49 1.60 4.88
N PRO A 50 -7.32 2.31 5.65
CA PRO A 50 -6.95 2.80 6.99
C PRO A 50 -6.95 1.73 8.09
N TYR A 51 -7.50 0.54 7.82
CA TYR A 51 -7.68 -0.49 8.84
C TYR A 51 -6.36 -0.95 9.46
N TYR A 52 -5.38 -1.31 8.64
CA TYR A 52 -4.11 -1.86 9.12
C TYR A 52 -3.28 -0.84 9.90
N LEU A 53 -3.27 0.42 9.45
CA LEU A 53 -2.64 1.51 10.19
C LEU A 53 -3.34 1.75 11.54
N GLY A 54 -4.67 1.79 11.56
CA GLY A 54 -5.44 2.07 12.77
C GLY A 54 -5.42 0.93 13.77
N SER A 55 -5.61 -0.31 13.33
CA SER A 55 -5.72 -1.50 14.16
C SER A 55 -4.38 -2.12 14.57
N ARG A 56 -3.29 -1.75 13.89
CA ARG A 56 -1.95 -2.34 14.06
C ARG A 56 -1.83 -3.81 13.63
N HIS A 57 -2.79 -4.33 12.89
CA HIS A 57 -2.65 -5.66 12.31
C HIS A 57 -1.69 -5.65 11.13
N LEU A 58 -1.01 -6.77 10.91
CA LEU A 58 -0.23 -6.97 9.69
C LEU A 58 -1.17 -7.12 8.49
N TYR A 59 -0.75 -6.62 7.33
CA TYR A 59 -1.51 -6.79 6.09
C TYR A 59 -1.41 -8.22 5.57
N ASN A 60 -0.22 -8.78 5.57
CA ASN A 60 0.08 -10.09 5.02
C ASN A 60 0.15 -11.17 6.11
N LEU A 61 0.17 -12.43 5.70
CA LEU A 61 0.42 -13.55 6.59
C LEU A 61 1.90 -13.55 7.00
N ARG A 62 2.14 -13.58 8.30
CA ARG A 62 3.49 -13.58 8.86
C ARG A 62 4.39 -14.68 8.28
N GLU A 63 3.85 -15.88 8.06
CA GLU A 63 4.57 -16.99 7.48
C GLU A 63 5.09 -16.73 6.06
N TRP A 64 4.37 -15.94 5.27
CA TRP A 64 4.80 -15.54 3.92
C TRP A 64 5.86 -14.44 3.97
N GLU A 65 5.70 -13.49 4.88
CA GLU A 65 6.72 -12.46 5.12
C GLU A 65 8.05 -13.10 5.60
N GLU A 66 7.98 -14.10 6.50
CA GLU A 66 9.15 -14.86 6.97
C GLU A 66 9.82 -15.65 5.83
N LEU A 67 9.05 -16.27 4.95
CA LEU A 67 9.57 -17.03 3.81
C LEU A 67 10.25 -16.12 2.81
N ASP A 68 9.57 -15.05 2.37
CA ASP A 68 10.08 -14.10 1.37
C ASP A 68 11.35 -13.42 1.89
N LEU A 69 11.32 -12.86 3.10
CA LEU A 69 12.46 -12.15 3.68
C LEU A 69 13.66 -13.09 3.91
N SER A 70 13.43 -14.31 4.38
CA SER A 70 14.50 -15.31 4.53
C SER A 70 15.14 -15.67 3.18
N THR A 71 14.33 -15.80 2.12
CA THR A 71 14.81 -16.07 0.76
C THR A 71 15.63 -14.90 0.22
N MET A 72 15.19 -13.66 0.43
CA MET A 72 15.95 -12.45 0.07
C MET A 72 17.31 -12.41 0.77
N LEU A 73 17.36 -12.68 2.08
CA LEU A 73 18.59 -12.72 2.87
C LEU A 73 19.57 -13.79 2.34
N ALA A 74 19.06 -15.00 2.06
CA ALA A 74 19.87 -16.08 1.51
C ALA A 74 20.43 -15.74 0.12
N GLY A 75 19.62 -15.14 -0.75
CA GLY A 75 20.04 -14.68 -2.06
C GLY A 75 21.09 -13.57 -2.00
N ALA A 76 20.82 -12.55 -1.19
CA ALA A 76 21.73 -11.44 -0.97
C ALA A 76 23.08 -11.91 -0.42
N ARG A 77 23.07 -12.85 0.53
CA ARG A 77 24.30 -13.43 1.08
C ARG A 77 25.14 -14.18 0.04
N ARG A 78 24.47 -14.85 -0.91
CA ARG A 78 25.14 -15.60 -2.00
C ARG A 78 25.92 -14.67 -2.96
N CYS A 79 25.39 -13.48 -3.25
CA CYS A 79 26.01 -12.53 -4.19
C CYS A 79 26.69 -11.33 -3.52
N GLY A 80 26.63 -11.21 -2.19
CA GLY A 80 27.20 -10.07 -1.46
C GLY A 80 26.38 -8.79 -1.56
N ALA A 81 25.11 -8.90 -1.96
CA ALA A 81 24.18 -7.78 -2.04
C ALA A 81 23.67 -7.33 -0.66
N ARG A 82 23.17 -6.09 -0.59
CA ARG A 82 22.40 -5.59 0.54
C ARG A 82 20.93 -5.97 0.41
N VAL A 83 20.20 -5.99 1.54
CA VAL A 83 18.75 -6.17 1.54
C VAL A 83 18.08 -4.88 1.99
N ILE A 84 17.08 -4.40 1.25
CA ILE A 84 16.31 -3.21 1.63
C ILE A 84 14.81 -3.53 1.55
N VAL A 85 14.10 -3.29 2.66
CA VAL A 85 12.66 -3.44 2.75
C VAL A 85 12.03 -2.14 3.23
N GLY A 86 11.05 -1.63 2.48
CA GLY A 86 10.24 -0.48 2.85
C GLY A 86 8.87 -0.87 3.40
N SER A 87 8.20 0.05 4.06
CA SER A 87 6.79 -0.05 4.50
C SER A 87 6.45 -1.35 5.25
N ALA A 88 7.33 -1.78 6.16
CA ALA A 88 7.23 -3.07 6.85
C ALA A 88 5.81 -3.37 7.38
N GLY A 89 5.32 -4.60 7.12
CA GLY A 89 4.04 -5.11 7.62
C GLY A 89 2.80 -4.46 7.01
N GLY A 90 2.92 -3.76 5.89
CA GLY A 90 1.83 -3.13 5.16
C GLY A 90 1.68 -1.64 5.44
N ALA A 91 1.43 -1.26 6.69
CA ALA A 91 1.24 0.14 7.08
C ALA A 91 2.53 0.86 7.54
N GLY A 92 3.64 0.15 7.67
CA GLY A 92 4.92 0.72 8.08
C GLY A 92 4.99 1.20 9.53
N LEU A 93 4.24 0.58 10.44
CA LEU A 93 4.28 0.88 11.87
C LEU A 93 5.58 0.42 12.52
N ASP A 94 6.03 1.10 13.58
CA ASP A 94 7.26 0.79 14.31
C ASP A 94 7.29 -0.68 14.80
N GLN A 95 6.16 -1.19 15.30
CA GLN A 95 6.06 -2.60 15.72
C GLN A 95 6.28 -3.61 14.57
N ALA A 96 5.95 -3.23 13.34
CA ALA A 96 6.18 -4.09 12.17
C ALA A 96 7.66 -4.07 11.76
N VAL A 97 8.33 -2.93 11.91
CA VAL A 97 9.80 -2.84 11.77
C VAL A 97 10.50 -3.77 12.74
N ASP A 98 10.07 -3.79 14.01
CA ASP A 98 10.62 -4.70 15.04
C ASP A 98 10.33 -6.16 14.72
N LEU A 99 9.12 -6.49 14.23
CA LEU A 99 8.79 -7.84 13.80
C LEU A 99 9.69 -8.32 12.66
N TYR A 100 9.93 -7.48 11.66
CA TYR A 100 10.82 -7.82 10.54
C TYR A 100 12.27 -7.98 11.00
N PHE A 101 12.69 -7.17 11.96
CA PHE A 101 14.01 -7.35 12.60
C PHE A 101 14.10 -8.72 13.31
N ASP A 102 13.05 -9.14 14.01
CA ASP A 102 13.00 -10.47 14.63
C ASP A 102 13.05 -11.60 13.59
N ILE A 103 12.41 -11.43 12.42
CA ILE A 103 12.48 -12.37 11.31
C ILE A 103 13.93 -12.47 10.79
N VAL A 104 14.59 -11.32 10.55
CA VAL A 104 16.00 -11.27 10.13
C VAL A 104 16.89 -11.98 11.13
N ARG A 105 16.72 -11.69 12.42
CA ARG A 105 17.49 -12.33 13.50
C ARG A 105 17.30 -13.85 13.52
N ALA A 106 16.05 -14.30 13.39
CA ALA A 106 15.75 -15.75 13.34
C ALA A 106 16.37 -16.41 12.10
N ALA A 107 16.29 -15.75 10.92
CA ALA A 107 16.88 -16.27 9.69
C ALA A 107 18.41 -16.34 9.76
N VAL A 108 19.08 -15.31 10.31
CA VAL A 108 20.55 -15.32 10.49
C VAL A 108 21.01 -16.51 11.32
N HIS A 109 20.34 -16.80 12.43
CA HIS A 109 20.66 -17.95 13.28
C HIS A 109 20.33 -19.28 12.62
N ARG A 110 19.12 -19.44 12.08
CA ARG A 110 18.65 -20.69 11.47
C ARG A 110 19.51 -21.10 10.27
N ASP A 111 19.76 -20.15 9.37
CA ASP A 111 20.40 -20.38 8.07
C ASP A 111 21.92 -20.14 8.10
N ARG A 112 22.46 -19.78 9.27
CA ARG A 112 23.90 -19.53 9.51
C ARG A 112 24.48 -18.50 8.55
N LEU A 113 23.77 -17.39 8.34
CA LEU A 113 24.17 -16.37 7.37
C LEU A 113 25.43 -15.58 7.78
N GLY A 114 25.87 -15.74 9.03
CA GLY A 114 26.94 -14.94 9.62
C GLY A 114 26.47 -13.54 10.04
N PRO A 115 27.33 -12.75 10.66
CA PRO A 115 26.93 -11.46 11.20
C PRO A 115 26.45 -10.52 10.09
N LEU A 116 25.33 -9.82 10.36
CA LEU A 116 24.76 -8.77 9.52
C LEU A 116 24.52 -7.52 10.34
N LYS A 117 24.84 -6.36 9.78
CA LYS A 117 24.53 -5.06 10.34
C LYS A 117 23.17 -4.62 9.83
N VAL A 118 22.21 -4.46 10.71
CA VAL A 118 20.80 -4.18 10.40
C VAL A 118 20.44 -2.76 10.84
N ALA A 119 19.92 -1.97 9.92
CA ALA A 119 19.30 -0.69 10.21
C ALA A 119 17.80 -0.84 10.33
N ARG A 120 17.21 -0.32 11.40
CA ARG A 120 15.78 -0.15 11.59
C ARG A 120 15.44 1.32 11.45
N ILE A 121 14.59 1.67 10.50
CA ILE A 121 14.14 3.03 10.28
C ILE A 121 12.67 3.12 10.65
N TYR A 122 12.36 3.83 11.72
CA TYR A 122 11.04 4.02 12.26
C TYR A 122 10.45 5.32 11.74
N SER A 123 9.22 5.32 11.25
CA SER A 123 8.58 6.50 10.67
C SER A 123 7.20 6.81 11.27
N GLN A 124 6.85 6.16 12.39
CA GLN A 124 5.63 6.49 13.12
C GLN A 124 5.80 7.82 13.83
N VAL A 125 4.81 8.71 13.72
CA VAL A 125 4.81 10.03 14.35
C VAL A 125 3.78 10.10 15.48
N THR A 126 4.08 10.88 16.52
CA THR A 126 3.21 11.05 17.69
C THR A 126 2.16 12.14 17.47
N GLN A 127 1.09 12.13 18.26
CA GLN A 127 0.12 13.22 18.26
C GLN A 127 0.75 14.57 18.61
N ASP A 128 1.70 14.62 19.56
CA ASP A 128 2.42 15.85 19.91
C ASP A 128 3.24 16.39 18.73
N TRP A 129 3.90 15.48 17.99
CA TRP A 129 4.64 15.84 16.78
C TRP A 129 3.70 16.47 15.73
N LEU A 130 2.49 15.92 15.55
CA LEU A 130 1.47 16.42 14.62
C LEU A 130 0.92 17.76 15.07
N LYS A 131 0.56 17.92 16.36
CA LYS A 131 0.03 19.17 16.93
C LYS A 131 1.01 20.33 16.76
N ALA A 132 2.31 20.08 16.95
CA ALA A 132 3.35 21.07 16.75
C ALA A 132 3.51 21.51 15.28
N ARG A 133 2.83 20.86 14.30
CA ARG A 133 2.99 21.08 12.85
C ARG A 133 1.68 21.37 12.12
N ILE A 134 0.62 21.69 12.84
CA ILE A 134 -0.68 22.07 12.25
C ILE A 134 -0.50 23.23 11.25
N ASP A 135 0.20 24.29 11.64
CA ASP A 135 0.36 25.51 10.84
C ASP A 135 1.26 25.32 9.59
N CYS A 136 2.06 24.25 9.53
CA CYS A 136 2.88 23.90 8.37
C CYS A 136 2.38 22.66 7.62
N SER A 137 1.09 22.33 7.81
CA SER A 137 0.41 21.24 7.12
C SER A 137 -0.51 21.76 6.01
N ALA A 138 -0.70 20.94 4.98
CA ALA A 138 -1.67 21.19 3.92
C ALA A 138 -2.42 19.90 3.57
N PRO A 139 -3.74 19.95 3.33
CA PRO A 139 -4.48 18.80 2.83
C PRO A 139 -3.90 18.27 1.52
N LEU A 140 -3.82 16.94 1.40
CA LEU A 140 -3.43 16.26 0.16
C LEU A 140 -4.62 15.46 -0.38
N GLY A 141 -5.00 14.36 0.24
CA GLY A 141 -6.18 13.57 -0.09
C GLY A 141 -7.37 13.82 0.84
N ALA A 142 -7.13 14.28 2.07
CA ALA A 142 -8.18 14.64 2.99
C ALA A 142 -8.83 15.99 2.59
N PRO A 143 -10.18 16.09 2.55
CA PRO A 143 -10.87 17.33 2.20
C PRO A 143 -10.99 18.34 3.36
N TRP A 144 -10.35 18.08 4.49
CA TRP A 144 -10.37 18.90 5.71
C TRP A 144 -8.96 19.29 6.16
N PRO A 145 -8.80 20.41 6.90
CA PRO A 145 -7.52 20.78 7.50
C PRO A 145 -7.16 19.86 8.66
N MET A 146 -5.88 19.72 8.95
CA MET A 146 -5.40 19.05 10.16
C MET A 146 -5.68 19.96 11.37
N THR A 147 -6.40 19.44 12.37
CA THR A 147 -6.75 20.15 13.61
C THR A 147 -6.42 19.31 14.83
N GLU A 148 -6.31 19.90 16.01
CA GLU A 148 -6.10 19.14 17.25
C GLU A 148 -7.18 18.06 17.45
N GLU A 149 -8.45 18.40 17.17
CA GLU A 149 -9.55 17.45 17.29
C GLU A 149 -9.39 16.22 16.38
N ILE A 150 -8.95 16.43 15.13
CA ILE A 150 -8.68 15.34 14.19
C ILE A 150 -7.48 14.50 14.64
N ILE A 151 -6.44 15.17 15.16
CA ILE A 151 -5.27 14.49 15.69
C ILE A 151 -5.65 13.64 16.92
N ASP A 152 -6.48 14.15 17.82
CA ASP A 152 -6.95 13.41 19.01
C ASP A 152 -7.79 12.16 18.63
N GLN A 153 -8.47 12.18 17.48
CA GLN A 153 -9.20 11.04 16.92
C GLN A 153 -8.29 10.05 16.17
N THR A 154 -7.02 10.39 15.95
CA THR A 154 -6.07 9.56 15.20
C THR A 154 -5.43 8.53 16.13
N SER A 155 -5.64 7.25 15.84
CA SER A 155 -5.08 6.13 16.61
C SER A 155 -3.59 5.95 16.34
N ASN A 156 -3.19 6.01 15.09
CA ASN A 156 -1.80 5.91 14.65
C ASN A 156 -1.58 6.80 13.41
N ALA A 157 -0.36 7.32 13.28
CA ALA A 157 0.06 8.06 12.11
C ALA A 157 1.51 7.73 11.75
N VAL A 158 1.81 7.71 10.44
CA VAL A 158 3.13 7.44 9.88
C VAL A 158 3.51 8.52 8.88
N ALA A 159 4.81 8.80 8.79
CA ALA A 159 5.38 9.66 7.77
C ALA A 159 5.88 8.81 6.60
N MET A 160 5.52 9.18 5.38
CA MET A 160 6.06 8.60 4.15
C MET A 160 7.45 9.22 3.90
N ILE A 161 8.49 8.58 4.45
CA ILE A 161 9.87 9.10 4.39
C ILE A 161 10.46 9.04 2.99
N GLY A 162 11.40 9.97 2.74
CA GLY A 162 12.22 10.01 1.53
C GLY A 162 13.45 9.10 1.59
N VAL A 163 14.40 9.34 0.68
CA VAL A 163 15.59 8.52 0.51
C VAL A 163 16.65 8.78 1.58
N GLU A 164 16.69 9.95 2.23
CA GLU A 164 17.75 10.41 3.11
C GLU A 164 18.03 9.47 4.30
N PRO A 165 16.99 8.91 4.99
CA PRO A 165 17.22 7.93 6.05
C PRO A 165 17.90 6.63 5.56
N TYR A 166 17.61 6.21 4.34
CA TYR A 166 18.26 5.05 3.72
C TYR A 166 19.72 5.33 3.40
N LEU A 167 20.02 6.52 2.85
CA LEU A 167 21.41 6.94 2.58
C LEU A 167 22.24 6.94 3.88
N ARG A 168 21.67 7.45 4.97
CA ARG A 168 22.30 7.44 6.28
C ARG A 168 22.58 6.02 6.79
N ALA A 169 21.63 5.11 6.66
CA ALA A 169 21.81 3.71 7.03
C ALA A 169 22.90 3.02 6.20
N LEU A 170 22.97 3.32 4.90
CA LEU A 170 24.03 2.83 4.01
C LEU A 170 25.41 3.41 4.38
N ASP A 171 25.50 4.70 4.73
CA ASP A 171 26.74 5.35 5.21
C ASP A 171 27.24 4.71 6.51
N GLU A 172 26.33 4.31 7.38
CA GLU A 172 26.63 3.60 8.61
C GLU A 172 26.96 2.12 8.38
N GLY A 173 26.90 1.65 7.12
CA GLY A 173 27.33 0.32 6.70
C GLY A 173 26.31 -0.77 6.92
N ALA A 174 25.02 -0.49 6.82
CA ALA A 174 23.96 -1.49 6.90
C ALA A 174 24.07 -2.52 5.79
N ASP A 175 23.98 -3.81 6.15
CA ASP A 175 23.81 -4.93 5.23
C ASP A 175 22.34 -5.15 4.93
N VAL A 176 21.47 -4.86 5.92
CA VAL A 176 20.01 -4.98 5.83
C VAL A 176 19.40 -3.68 6.33
N ILE A 177 18.44 -3.14 5.59
CA ILE A 177 17.62 -1.99 6.00
C ILE A 177 16.16 -2.41 6.06
N ILE A 178 15.52 -2.21 7.19
CA ILE A 178 14.09 -2.42 7.40
C ILE A 178 13.50 -1.07 7.77
N ALA A 179 12.59 -0.57 6.94
CA ALA A 179 11.99 0.74 7.14
C ALA A 179 10.47 0.68 7.39
N GLY A 180 9.98 1.64 8.16
CA GLY A 180 8.59 1.99 8.28
C GLY A 180 8.04 2.59 6.99
N ARG A 181 6.93 3.31 7.07
CA ARG A 181 6.27 3.87 5.87
C ARG A 181 7.21 4.77 5.08
N SER A 182 7.37 4.44 3.84
CA SER A 182 8.30 5.11 2.93
C SER A 182 7.61 5.41 1.60
N CYS A 183 8.14 6.36 0.84
CA CYS A 183 7.80 6.47 -0.57
C CYS A 183 8.31 5.22 -1.30
N ASP A 184 7.48 4.63 -2.16
CA ASP A 184 7.69 3.26 -2.65
C ASP A 184 8.93 3.15 -3.58
N ASP A 185 9.29 4.24 -4.26
CA ASP A 185 10.45 4.30 -5.16
C ASP A 185 11.81 4.47 -4.44
N VAL A 186 11.82 5.08 -3.23
CA VAL A 186 13.08 5.47 -2.57
C VAL A 186 13.93 4.29 -2.12
N LEU A 187 13.30 3.19 -1.73
CA LEU A 187 14.04 2.00 -1.27
C LEU A 187 14.85 1.36 -2.41
N PHE A 188 14.36 1.45 -3.65
CA PHE A 188 15.07 0.98 -4.84
C PHE A 188 16.10 2.01 -5.33
N ALA A 189 15.85 3.30 -5.13
CA ALA A 189 16.72 4.39 -5.51
C ALA A 189 17.89 4.62 -4.54
N ALA A 190 17.78 4.15 -3.29
CA ALA A 190 18.72 4.47 -2.23
C ALA A 190 20.18 4.10 -2.56
N HIS A 191 20.45 2.88 -2.99
CA HIS A 191 21.82 2.44 -3.28
C HIS A 191 22.41 3.12 -4.52
N PRO A 192 21.69 3.24 -5.66
CA PRO A 192 22.21 4.02 -6.79
C PRO A 192 22.60 5.46 -6.42
N ILE A 193 21.75 6.17 -5.66
CA ILE A 193 22.05 7.53 -5.18
C ILE A 193 23.25 7.52 -4.24
N TRP A 194 23.32 6.55 -3.33
CA TRP A 194 24.41 6.43 -2.36
C TRP A 194 25.79 6.24 -3.02
N VAL A 195 25.87 5.51 -4.14
CA VAL A 195 27.10 5.32 -4.89
C VAL A 195 27.41 6.47 -5.87
N GLY A 196 26.60 7.55 -5.84
CA GLY A 196 26.82 8.78 -6.59
C GLY A 196 26.24 8.81 -8.00
N LEU A 197 25.29 7.94 -8.32
CA LEU A 197 24.54 8.00 -9.58
C LEU A 197 23.42 9.05 -9.51
N ASP A 198 22.91 9.46 -10.69
CA ASP A 198 21.92 10.52 -10.81
C ASP A 198 20.64 10.23 -10.03
N ARG A 199 20.15 11.23 -9.26
CA ARG A 199 18.98 11.10 -8.38
C ARG A 199 17.68 10.94 -9.17
N GLY A 200 17.50 11.68 -10.26
CA GLY A 200 16.31 11.62 -11.11
C GLY A 200 16.18 10.27 -11.78
N LEU A 201 17.27 9.77 -12.38
CA LEU A 201 17.33 8.42 -12.98
C LEU A 201 17.08 7.33 -11.95
N SER A 202 17.65 7.47 -10.74
CA SER A 202 17.52 6.47 -9.67
C SER A 202 16.09 6.37 -9.15
N LEU A 203 15.43 7.50 -8.88
CA LEU A 203 14.03 7.54 -8.41
C LEU A 203 13.06 7.09 -9.50
N HIS A 204 13.29 7.47 -10.77
CA HIS A 204 12.48 6.99 -11.88
C HIS A 204 12.63 5.47 -12.09
N MET A 205 13.84 4.93 -11.97
CA MET A 205 14.06 3.48 -11.97
C MET A 205 13.32 2.83 -10.80
N GLY A 206 13.39 3.41 -9.60
CA GLY A 206 12.64 2.96 -8.43
C GLY A 206 11.15 2.86 -8.70
N LYS A 207 10.52 3.95 -9.20
CA LYS A 207 9.09 3.95 -9.59
C LYS A 207 8.77 2.91 -10.67
N SER A 208 9.71 2.65 -11.59
CA SER A 208 9.49 1.67 -12.65
C SER A 208 9.46 0.23 -12.16
N ILE A 209 10.16 -0.11 -11.07
CA ILE A 209 10.29 -1.50 -10.59
C ILE A 209 9.59 -1.77 -9.25
N GLU A 210 9.06 -0.77 -8.55
CA GLU A 210 8.44 -0.92 -7.23
C GLU A 210 7.33 -1.97 -7.18
N CYS A 211 6.46 -1.99 -8.18
CA CYS A 211 5.41 -2.99 -8.33
C CYS A 211 5.87 -4.26 -9.06
N GLY A 212 7.19 -4.46 -9.18
CA GLY A 212 7.79 -5.67 -9.77
C GLY A 212 7.29 -5.96 -11.17
N PRO A 213 6.61 -7.12 -11.38
CA PRO A 213 6.26 -7.60 -12.71
C PRO A 213 5.28 -6.73 -13.50
N LEU A 214 4.61 -5.75 -12.85
CA LEU A 214 3.65 -4.87 -13.54
C LEU A 214 4.31 -3.98 -14.60
N VAL A 215 5.61 -3.76 -14.53
CA VAL A 215 6.38 -3.03 -15.55
C VAL A 215 6.55 -3.80 -16.87
N ALA A 216 6.23 -5.10 -16.89
CA ALA A 216 6.46 -6.00 -18.01
C ALA A 216 5.16 -6.48 -18.67
N THR A 217 5.30 -7.16 -19.80
CA THR A 217 4.18 -7.77 -20.54
C THR A 217 4.55 -9.20 -21.00
N PRO A 218 3.68 -10.22 -20.71
CA PRO A 218 2.55 -10.16 -19.81
C PRO A 218 3.01 -9.90 -18.37
N PRO A 219 2.21 -9.26 -17.51
CA PRO A 219 2.56 -9.02 -16.10
C PRO A 219 2.26 -10.28 -15.28
N LEU A 220 3.17 -11.26 -15.29
CA LEU A 220 3.04 -12.47 -14.49
C LEU A 220 3.27 -12.14 -13.01
N GLN A 221 2.36 -12.59 -12.16
CA GLN A 221 2.37 -12.23 -10.74
C GLN A 221 3.59 -12.81 -10.01
N ARG A 222 4.15 -12.04 -9.05
CA ARG A 222 5.19 -12.48 -8.12
C ARG A 222 6.54 -12.83 -8.75
N GLU A 223 6.79 -12.36 -9.97
CA GLU A 223 8.08 -12.51 -10.66
C GLU A 223 9.03 -11.35 -10.32
N SER A 224 10.31 -11.61 -10.38
CA SER A 224 11.36 -10.62 -10.10
C SER A 224 11.72 -9.78 -11.32
N VAL A 225 12.14 -8.53 -11.07
CA VAL A 225 12.56 -7.55 -12.08
C VAL A 225 13.90 -6.95 -11.66
N LEU A 226 14.78 -6.77 -12.63
CA LEU A 226 16.09 -6.13 -12.42
C LEU A 226 16.09 -4.71 -13.02
N GLY A 227 16.35 -3.72 -12.16
CA GLY A 227 16.67 -2.35 -12.56
C GLY A 227 18.18 -2.10 -12.45
N VAL A 228 18.77 -1.45 -13.45
CA VAL A 228 20.21 -1.08 -13.39
C VAL A 228 20.35 0.39 -13.76
N VAL A 229 20.89 1.18 -12.83
CA VAL A 229 21.17 2.61 -13.05
C VAL A 229 22.62 2.77 -13.51
N TYR A 230 22.82 3.55 -14.55
CA TYR A 230 24.09 3.99 -15.13
C TYR A 230 24.20 5.52 -14.97
N PRO A 231 25.37 6.13 -15.27
CA PRO A 231 25.55 7.58 -15.12
C PRO A 231 24.57 8.44 -15.96
N ASP A 232 24.08 7.93 -17.09
CA ASP A 232 23.26 8.66 -18.06
C ASP A 232 21.91 8.00 -18.37
N ALA A 233 21.62 6.85 -17.76
CA ALA A 233 20.43 6.06 -18.05
C ALA A 233 20.11 5.07 -16.94
N PHE A 234 18.95 4.43 -17.06
CA PHE A 234 18.72 3.14 -16.41
C PHE A 234 18.11 2.13 -17.38
N THR A 235 18.20 0.85 -17.01
CA THR A 235 17.56 -0.23 -17.74
C THR A 235 16.63 -1.01 -16.82
N VAL A 236 15.56 -1.58 -17.39
CA VAL A 236 14.60 -2.47 -16.70
C VAL A 236 14.43 -3.74 -17.50
N GLU A 237 14.58 -4.90 -16.84
CA GLU A 237 14.47 -6.23 -17.43
C GLU A 237 13.73 -7.18 -16.49
N PRO A 238 12.68 -7.92 -16.92
CA PRO A 238 12.04 -8.95 -16.14
C PRO A 238 12.85 -10.25 -16.17
N LEU A 239 12.84 -11.01 -15.06
CA LEU A 239 13.66 -12.22 -14.94
C LEU A 239 12.95 -13.49 -15.44
N HIS A 240 11.62 -13.51 -15.48
CA HIS A 240 10.87 -14.63 -16.05
C HIS A 240 11.01 -14.66 -17.60
N PRO A 241 11.27 -15.83 -18.21
CA PRO A 241 11.58 -15.91 -19.66
C PRO A 241 10.44 -15.49 -20.59
N GLU A 242 9.18 -15.66 -20.17
CA GLU A 242 8.00 -15.28 -20.97
C GLU A 242 7.64 -13.81 -20.87
N MET A 243 8.22 -13.08 -19.92
CA MET A 243 7.99 -11.64 -19.72
C MET A 243 8.99 -10.81 -20.52
N ARG A 244 8.56 -9.61 -20.90
CA ARG A 244 9.42 -8.61 -21.54
C ARG A 244 9.01 -7.20 -21.12
N CYS A 245 9.94 -6.32 -20.91
CA CYS A 245 9.72 -4.88 -20.89
C CYS A 245 9.72 -4.34 -22.30
N THR A 246 8.75 -3.48 -22.58
CA THR A 246 8.63 -2.71 -23.82
C THR A 246 8.53 -1.24 -23.46
N PRO A 247 8.88 -0.28 -24.33
CA PRO A 247 8.65 1.14 -24.06
C PRO A 247 7.22 1.40 -23.58
N ALA A 248 6.21 0.81 -24.22
CA ALA A 248 4.81 0.99 -23.83
C ALA A 248 4.51 0.44 -22.41
N SER A 249 5.06 -0.73 -22.03
CA SER A 249 4.80 -1.29 -20.71
C SER A 249 5.51 -0.50 -19.60
N VAL A 250 6.73 -0.01 -19.83
CA VAL A 250 7.46 0.81 -18.87
C VAL A 250 6.82 2.19 -18.73
N ILE A 251 6.44 2.85 -19.82
CA ILE A 251 5.67 4.11 -19.78
C ILE A 251 4.36 3.90 -19.03
N GLY A 252 3.61 2.85 -19.38
CA GLY A 252 2.32 2.55 -18.74
C GLY A 252 2.45 2.41 -17.22
N HIS A 253 3.49 1.75 -16.72
CA HIS A 253 3.74 1.64 -15.29
C HIS A 253 4.28 2.94 -14.69
N THR A 254 5.18 3.66 -15.38
CA THR A 254 5.64 4.99 -14.95
C THR A 254 4.47 5.97 -14.75
N MET A 255 3.42 5.87 -15.59
CA MET A 255 2.21 6.72 -15.51
C MET A 255 1.19 6.27 -14.47
N TYR A 256 1.37 5.10 -13.88
CA TYR A 256 0.47 4.55 -12.87
C TYR A 256 0.42 5.43 -11.62
N GLU A 257 -0.77 5.66 -11.06
CA GLU A 257 -1.03 6.48 -9.87
C GLU A 257 -0.63 7.97 -9.98
N ARG A 258 -0.50 8.51 -11.18
CA ARG A 258 -0.11 9.90 -11.39
C ARG A 258 -1.24 10.76 -11.92
N LEU A 259 -1.34 11.98 -11.41
CA LEU A 259 -2.18 13.04 -11.94
C LEU A 259 -1.44 13.88 -12.98
N ASP A 260 -0.13 14.06 -12.81
CA ASP A 260 0.75 14.77 -13.74
C ASP A 260 1.68 13.76 -14.44
N PRO A 261 1.60 13.62 -15.78
CA PRO A 261 2.43 12.67 -16.53
C PRO A 261 3.91 13.07 -16.59
N TYR A 262 4.22 14.34 -16.37
CA TYR A 262 5.57 14.87 -16.50
C TYR A 262 6.31 15.04 -15.18
N HIS A 263 5.60 15.10 -14.06
CA HIS A 263 6.20 15.40 -12.77
C HIS A 263 5.79 14.38 -11.71
N GLN A 264 6.78 13.70 -11.14
CA GLN A 264 6.61 12.82 -9.99
C GLN A 264 7.08 13.54 -8.74
N ALA A 265 6.13 14.08 -7.99
CA ALA A 265 6.43 14.67 -6.69
C ALA A 265 6.77 13.60 -5.65
N GLY A 266 7.78 13.87 -4.83
CA GLY A 266 8.20 13.03 -3.72
C GLY A 266 8.80 13.86 -2.59
N PRO A 267 9.22 13.24 -1.49
CA PRO A 267 9.89 13.95 -0.41
C PRO A 267 11.15 14.70 -0.90
N GLY A 268 11.20 16.00 -0.64
CA GLY A 268 12.33 16.86 -1.00
C GLY A 268 12.39 17.34 -2.45
N GLY A 269 11.49 16.92 -3.35
CA GLY A 269 11.51 17.43 -4.73
C GLY A 269 10.61 16.70 -5.70
N THR A 270 10.97 16.77 -6.98
CA THR A 270 10.18 16.22 -8.08
C THR A 270 11.11 15.59 -9.11
N VAL A 271 10.76 14.42 -9.61
CA VAL A 271 11.38 13.85 -10.80
C VAL A 271 10.67 14.44 -12.02
N ASP A 272 11.42 15.17 -12.84
CA ASP A 272 10.96 15.70 -14.11
C ASP A 272 11.19 14.67 -15.23
N LEU A 273 10.12 14.34 -15.93
CA LEU A 273 10.06 13.36 -17.00
C LEU A 273 9.84 14.00 -18.38
N THR A 274 9.91 15.32 -18.48
CA THR A 274 9.60 16.05 -19.71
C THR A 274 10.46 15.59 -20.89
N ASP A 275 11.75 15.34 -20.66
CA ASP A 275 12.72 14.96 -21.69
C ASP A 275 13.05 13.45 -21.68
N VAL A 276 12.20 12.63 -21.05
CA VAL A 276 12.48 11.20 -20.93
C VAL A 276 12.25 10.47 -22.26
N ALA A 277 13.23 9.67 -22.61
CA ALA A 277 13.14 8.73 -23.75
C ALA A 277 13.18 7.28 -23.26
N TYR A 278 12.39 6.44 -23.90
CA TYR A 278 12.25 5.01 -23.63
C TYR A 278 12.60 4.21 -24.88
N ASP A 279 13.75 3.55 -24.88
CA ASP A 279 14.26 2.80 -26.01
C ASP A 279 14.30 1.30 -25.70
N ALA A 280 13.93 0.47 -26.69
CA ALA A 280 14.14 -0.97 -26.60
C ALA A 280 15.65 -1.26 -26.68
N ALA A 281 16.24 -1.69 -25.58
CA ALA A 281 17.66 -2.07 -25.53
C ALA A 281 17.89 -3.52 -25.99
N SER A 282 16.85 -4.36 -25.89
CA SER A 282 16.77 -5.71 -26.43
C SER A 282 15.30 -6.12 -26.60
N ASP A 283 15.06 -7.36 -26.99
CA ASP A 283 13.69 -7.91 -27.07
C ASP A 283 12.96 -7.93 -25.72
N ARG A 284 13.68 -7.78 -24.59
CA ARG A 284 13.14 -7.92 -23.26
C ARG A 284 13.49 -6.76 -22.31
N MET A 285 14.39 -5.88 -22.71
CA MET A 285 14.94 -4.82 -21.87
C MET A 285 14.64 -3.45 -22.46
N VAL A 286 14.27 -2.51 -21.62
CA VAL A 286 14.10 -1.09 -21.96
C VAL A 286 15.20 -0.28 -21.31
N ARG A 287 15.79 0.66 -22.06
CA ARG A 287 16.68 1.71 -21.58
C ARG A 287 15.94 3.02 -21.51
N VAL A 288 16.09 3.73 -20.41
CA VAL A 288 15.43 5.01 -20.13
C VAL A 288 16.49 6.07 -19.87
N THR A 289 16.30 7.25 -20.45
CA THR A 289 17.21 8.41 -20.33
C THR A 289 16.41 9.69 -20.08
N GLY A 290 17.06 10.75 -19.64
CA GLY A 290 16.47 12.10 -19.61
C GLY A 290 15.65 12.44 -18.35
N SER A 291 15.54 11.53 -17.37
CA SER A 291 14.92 11.86 -16.08
C SER A 291 15.82 12.84 -15.31
N ALA A 292 15.23 13.90 -14.75
CA ALA A 292 15.95 14.90 -13.98
C ALA A 292 15.34 15.07 -12.57
N TRP A 293 16.17 15.44 -11.60
CA TRP A 293 15.70 15.80 -10.27
C TRP A 293 15.61 17.31 -10.12
N ILE A 294 14.45 17.79 -9.68
CA ILE A 294 14.21 19.19 -9.31
C ILE A 294 14.01 19.24 -7.80
N GLU A 295 14.96 19.84 -7.09
CA GLU A 295 14.88 20.01 -5.64
C GLU A 295 13.79 20.99 -5.25
N ALA A 296 12.96 20.66 -4.28
CA ALA A 296 11.93 21.56 -3.77
C ALA A 296 12.56 22.60 -2.82
N PRO A 297 12.01 23.84 -2.79
CA PRO A 297 12.49 24.86 -1.86
C PRO A 297 12.21 24.53 -0.39
N GLU A 298 11.25 23.63 -0.15
CA GLU A 298 10.86 23.12 1.18
C GLU A 298 10.79 21.62 1.15
N TYR A 299 11.30 20.97 2.20
CA TYR A 299 11.16 19.53 2.33
C TYR A 299 9.78 19.20 2.91
N ARG A 300 8.99 18.46 2.16
CA ARG A 300 7.64 18.04 2.56
C ARG A 300 7.55 16.53 2.59
N VAL A 301 6.81 16.02 3.58
CA VAL A 301 6.47 14.60 3.70
C VAL A 301 4.96 14.42 3.77
N LYS A 302 4.48 13.36 3.16
CA LYS A 302 3.10 12.93 3.34
C LYS A 302 2.97 12.25 4.69
N ILE A 303 1.93 12.64 5.45
CA ILE A 303 1.53 11.98 6.68
C ILE A 303 0.21 11.25 6.44
N GLU A 304 0.19 9.98 6.78
CA GLU A 304 -0.99 9.12 6.76
C GLU A 304 -1.41 8.83 8.20
N GLY A 305 -2.65 9.14 8.56
CA GLY A 305 -3.20 8.90 9.89
C GLY A 305 -4.55 8.21 9.84
N SER A 306 -4.75 7.24 10.73
CA SER A 306 -5.97 6.46 10.81
C SER A 306 -6.56 6.51 12.21
N GLY A 307 -7.88 6.69 12.29
CA GLY A 307 -8.65 6.74 13.53
C GLY A 307 -9.79 5.74 13.56
N ARG A 308 -10.06 5.19 14.74
CA ARG A 308 -11.18 4.28 14.97
C ARG A 308 -12.51 5.03 14.87
N VAL A 309 -13.47 4.49 14.11
CA VAL A 309 -14.82 5.04 13.97
C VAL A 309 -15.82 4.30 14.86
N GLY A 310 -15.62 3.00 15.06
CA GLY A 310 -16.52 2.18 15.87
C GLY A 310 -16.42 0.69 15.51
N ALA A 311 -17.43 -0.07 15.95
CA ALA A 311 -17.60 -1.47 15.57
C ALA A 311 -18.32 -1.57 14.22
N ARG A 312 -17.95 -2.57 13.39
CA ARG A 312 -18.53 -2.85 12.09
C ARG A 312 -19.11 -4.26 12.02
N LYS A 313 -20.30 -4.37 11.46
CA LYS A 313 -20.92 -5.66 11.08
C LYS A 313 -21.32 -5.62 9.61
N MET A 314 -21.12 -6.73 8.91
CA MET A 314 -21.49 -6.87 7.51
C MET A 314 -22.50 -7.99 7.32
N ILE A 315 -23.43 -7.78 6.41
CA ILE A 315 -24.45 -8.76 6.03
C ILE A 315 -24.54 -8.77 4.51
N ILE A 316 -24.60 -9.95 3.93
CA ILE A 316 -24.90 -10.12 2.52
C ILE A 316 -26.26 -10.81 2.36
N PHE A 317 -27.06 -10.33 1.41
CA PHE A 317 -28.31 -10.96 0.99
C PHE A 317 -28.53 -10.69 -0.50
N GLY A 318 -29.35 -11.50 -1.15
CA GLY A 318 -29.56 -11.36 -2.58
C GLY A 318 -31.03 -11.50 -2.97
N PHE A 319 -31.35 -10.99 -4.16
CA PHE A 319 -32.65 -11.12 -4.78
C PHE A 319 -32.54 -11.67 -6.20
N ARG A 320 -33.46 -12.55 -6.55
CA ARG A 320 -33.67 -13.11 -7.90
C ARG A 320 -35.00 -12.69 -8.52
N ASP A 321 -35.97 -12.29 -7.69
CA ASP A 321 -37.26 -11.82 -8.14
C ASP A 321 -37.12 -10.47 -8.88
N PRO A 322 -37.54 -10.38 -10.16
CA PRO A 322 -37.43 -9.12 -10.93
C PRO A 322 -38.17 -7.94 -10.28
N VAL A 323 -39.29 -8.22 -9.58
CA VAL A 323 -40.09 -7.17 -8.89
C VAL A 323 -39.28 -6.63 -7.70
N ALA A 324 -38.68 -7.51 -6.88
CA ALA A 324 -37.82 -7.10 -5.77
C ALA A 324 -36.58 -6.32 -6.28
N ILE A 325 -35.97 -6.78 -7.35
CA ILE A 325 -34.84 -6.12 -7.96
C ILE A 325 -35.17 -4.70 -8.43
N ALA A 326 -36.32 -4.52 -9.08
CA ALA A 326 -36.80 -3.22 -9.53
C ALA A 326 -37.11 -2.25 -8.36
N HIS A 327 -37.43 -2.79 -7.18
CA HIS A 327 -37.75 -2.00 -5.99
C HIS A 327 -36.63 -2.00 -4.91
N ILE A 328 -35.41 -2.31 -5.28
CA ILE A 328 -34.30 -2.45 -4.29
C ILE A 328 -34.06 -1.19 -3.47
N ASP A 329 -34.26 -0.01 -4.06
CA ASP A 329 -34.10 1.27 -3.35
C ASP A 329 -35.21 1.46 -2.29
N GLU A 330 -36.44 1.04 -2.57
CA GLU A 330 -37.53 1.04 -1.59
C GLU A 330 -37.24 0.09 -0.44
N ILE A 331 -36.73 -1.11 -0.76
CA ILE A 331 -36.37 -2.15 0.22
C ILE A 331 -35.27 -1.63 1.15
N THR A 332 -34.20 -1.06 0.61
CA THR A 332 -33.09 -0.55 1.43
C THR A 332 -33.50 0.67 2.26
N ALA A 333 -34.36 1.53 1.71
CA ALA A 333 -34.93 2.67 2.44
C ALA A 333 -35.87 2.21 3.58
N ASP A 334 -36.65 1.18 3.36
CA ASP A 334 -37.53 0.59 4.40
C ASP A 334 -36.71 0.00 5.55
N ILE A 335 -35.65 -0.76 5.22
CA ILE A 335 -34.74 -1.30 6.23
C ILE A 335 -34.13 -0.15 7.04
N ARG A 336 -33.68 0.91 6.40
CA ARG A 336 -33.09 2.08 7.09
C ARG A 336 -34.10 2.75 8.00
N ARG A 337 -35.36 2.93 7.57
CA ARG A 337 -36.44 3.48 8.42
C ARG A 337 -36.65 2.63 9.67
N GLU A 338 -36.66 1.31 9.53
CA GLU A 338 -36.84 0.40 10.66
C GLU A 338 -35.63 0.46 11.62
N VAL A 339 -34.40 0.53 11.12
CA VAL A 339 -33.23 0.75 11.95
C VAL A 339 -33.34 2.07 12.72
N THR A 340 -33.68 3.16 12.03
CA THR A 340 -33.87 4.48 12.66
C THR A 340 -34.93 4.44 13.76
N ARG A 341 -36.05 3.75 13.51
CA ARG A 341 -37.14 3.61 14.49
C ARG A 341 -36.73 2.88 15.76
N VAL A 342 -35.86 1.87 15.63
CA VAL A 342 -35.49 0.98 16.75
C VAL A 342 -34.24 1.45 17.48
N VAL A 343 -33.24 1.97 16.74
CA VAL A 343 -31.92 2.34 17.28
C VAL A 343 -31.84 3.84 17.60
N GLY A 344 -32.61 4.67 16.89
CA GLY A 344 -32.52 6.13 16.94
C GLY A 344 -31.93 6.71 15.67
N VAL A 345 -31.82 8.03 15.62
CA VAL A 345 -31.38 8.75 14.41
C VAL A 345 -29.85 8.96 14.34
N ASP A 346 -29.16 8.96 15.47
CA ASP A 346 -27.77 9.38 15.57
C ASP A 346 -26.82 8.26 16.01
N GLY A 347 -25.54 8.45 15.76
CA GLY A 347 -24.45 7.63 16.28
C GLY A 347 -24.20 6.34 15.50
N TRP A 348 -24.81 6.13 14.33
CA TRP A 348 -24.55 4.97 13.48
C TRP A 348 -24.58 5.32 12.00
N GLN A 349 -23.99 4.44 11.19
CA GLN A 349 -24.02 4.51 9.74
C GLN A 349 -24.40 3.15 9.16
N LEU A 350 -25.14 3.14 8.06
CA LEU A 350 -25.56 1.94 7.36
C LEU A 350 -25.40 2.17 5.85
N TYR A 351 -24.56 1.39 5.22
CA TYR A 351 -24.27 1.46 3.80
C TYR A 351 -24.83 0.23 3.10
N PHE A 352 -25.37 0.41 1.89
CA PHE A 352 -25.82 -0.68 1.01
C PHE A 352 -25.05 -0.59 -0.30
N SER A 353 -24.28 -1.62 -0.63
CA SER A 353 -23.65 -1.80 -1.93
C SER A 353 -24.40 -2.85 -2.72
N VAL A 354 -25.02 -2.46 -3.83
CA VAL A 354 -25.88 -3.35 -4.64
C VAL A 354 -25.08 -3.88 -5.84
N TYR A 355 -24.46 -5.05 -5.68
CA TYR A 355 -23.77 -5.75 -6.75
C TYR A 355 -24.77 -6.26 -7.79
N GLY A 356 -24.40 -6.14 -9.07
CA GLY A 356 -25.31 -6.38 -10.19
C GLY A 356 -26.09 -5.13 -10.62
N ARG A 357 -25.79 -3.97 -10.00
CA ARG A 357 -26.33 -2.66 -10.37
C ARG A 357 -25.25 -1.58 -10.36
N ASN A 358 -24.89 -1.00 -9.21
CA ASN A 358 -24.00 0.15 -9.12
C ASN A 358 -23.03 0.10 -7.91
N ALA A 359 -22.81 -1.06 -7.32
CA ALA A 359 -22.01 -1.19 -6.09
C ALA A 359 -20.57 -0.66 -6.21
N ILE A 360 -19.98 -0.68 -7.41
CA ILE A 360 -18.57 -0.31 -7.64
C ILE A 360 -18.44 1.19 -7.92
N MET A 361 -19.25 1.72 -8.83
CA MET A 361 -19.12 3.10 -9.31
C MET A 361 -20.13 4.06 -8.65
N ASP A 362 -21.10 3.52 -7.92
CA ASP A 362 -22.19 4.27 -7.29
C ASP A 362 -22.83 5.29 -8.26
N GLY A 363 -23.01 6.54 -7.86
CA GLY A 363 -23.60 7.59 -8.69
C GLY A 363 -22.79 7.98 -9.95
N ARG A 364 -21.57 7.43 -10.13
CA ARG A 364 -20.75 7.62 -11.34
C ARG A 364 -20.99 6.54 -12.40
N ASP A 365 -21.77 5.52 -12.08
CA ASP A 365 -22.04 4.41 -13.00
C ASP A 365 -22.90 4.90 -14.18
N ARG A 366 -22.35 4.78 -15.40
CA ARG A 366 -23.06 5.17 -16.63
C ARG A 366 -24.16 4.18 -17.01
N LEU A 367 -24.12 2.94 -16.48
CA LEU A 367 -25.06 1.86 -16.72
C LEU A 367 -26.00 1.67 -15.53
N ALA A 368 -26.12 2.64 -14.63
CA ALA A 368 -26.92 2.55 -13.40
C ALA A 368 -28.41 2.19 -13.65
N GLY A 369 -28.92 2.34 -14.88
CA GLY A 369 -30.26 1.90 -15.28
C GLY A 369 -30.35 0.42 -15.67
N GLU A 370 -29.23 -0.26 -15.89
CA GLU A 370 -29.15 -1.67 -16.24
C GLU A 370 -28.97 -2.48 -14.95
N THR A 371 -29.84 -3.44 -14.73
CA THR A 371 -29.79 -4.28 -13.52
C THR A 371 -29.60 -5.74 -13.93
N GLY A 372 -28.77 -6.46 -13.21
CA GLY A 372 -28.57 -7.89 -13.42
C GLY A 372 -29.84 -8.70 -13.17
N HIS A 373 -29.90 -9.92 -13.70
CA HIS A 373 -31.02 -10.84 -13.49
C HIS A 373 -31.09 -11.37 -12.04
N GLU A 374 -30.02 -11.20 -11.27
CA GLU A 374 -29.95 -11.34 -9.83
C GLU A 374 -29.01 -10.30 -9.26
N ILE A 375 -29.22 -9.89 -8.02
CA ILE A 375 -28.41 -8.91 -7.32
C ILE A 375 -27.98 -9.42 -5.94
N ALA A 376 -26.80 -9.00 -5.49
CA ALA A 376 -26.36 -9.16 -4.12
C ALA A 376 -26.24 -7.78 -3.44
N VAL A 377 -26.73 -7.70 -2.21
CA VAL A 377 -26.64 -6.49 -1.38
C VAL A 377 -25.68 -6.76 -0.23
N LEU A 378 -24.56 -6.04 -0.21
CA LEU A 378 -23.68 -5.98 0.94
C LEU A 378 -24.10 -4.79 1.81
N ALA A 379 -24.65 -5.07 2.99
CA ALA A 379 -24.96 -4.05 3.99
C ALA A 379 -23.84 -3.97 5.02
N GLN A 380 -23.37 -2.76 5.32
CA GLN A 380 -22.36 -2.50 6.32
C GLN A 380 -22.92 -1.57 7.39
N ALA A 381 -23.01 -2.07 8.62
CA ALA A 381 -23.43 -1.32 9.80
C ALA A 381 -22.20 -0.91 10.61
N VAL A 382 -22.03 0.39 10.84
CA VAL A 382 -21.00 0.96 11.72
C VAL A 382 -21.66 1.70 12.86
N ALA A 383 -21.24 1.41 14.10
CA ALA A 383 -21.79 2.00 15.31
C ALA A 383 -20.69 2.17 16.37
N PRO A 384 -20.90 3.01 17.40
CA PRO A 384 -19.91 3.23 18.44
C PRO A 384 -19.45 1.97 19.17
N ASP A 385 -20.34 1.01 19.33
CA ASP A 385 -20.11 -0.25 20.02
C ASP A 385 -20.66 -1.45 19.24
N GLU A 386 -20.16 -2.63 19.56
CA GLU A 386 -20.48 -3.89 18.92
C GLU A 386 -21.97 -4.29 19.11
N ALA A 387 -22.53 -4.03 20.30
CA ALA A 387 -23.92 -4.39 20.59
C ALA A 387 -24.88 -3.63 19.69
N THR A 388 -24.63 -2.34 19.47
CA THR A 388 -25.41 -1.49 18.57
C THR A 388 -25.21 -1.91 17.11
N ALA A 389 -23.97 -2.15 16.66
CA ALA A 389 -23.71 -2.65 15.30
C ALA A 389 -24.41 -4.00 15.04
N THR A 390 -24.36 -4.91 16.01
CA THR A 390 -25.06 -6.22 15.94
C THR A 390 -26.57 -6.05 15.87
N ARG A 391 -27.14 -5.13 16.67
CA ARG A 391 -28.59 -4.84 16.64
C ARG A 391 -29.03 -4.33 15.27
N ILE A 392 -28.26 -3.40 14.68
CA ILE A 392 -28.51 -2.90 13.33
C ILE A 392 -28.42 -4.04 12.32
N ALA A 393 -27.38 -4.87 12.38
CA ALA A 393 -27.20 -6.00 11.49
C ALA A 393 -28.38 -6.99 11.53
N LYS A 394 -28.89 -7.29 12.72
CA LYS A 394 -30.10 -8.13 12.87
C LYS A 394 -31.35 -7.48 12.27
N LEU A 395 -31.51 -6.17 12.43
CA LEU A 395 -32.60 -5.44 11.80
C LEU A 395 -32.50 -5.47 10.27
N VAL A 396 -31.31 -5.33 9.71
CA VAL A 396 -31.08 -5.48 8.27
C VAL A 396 -31.44 -6.88 7.79
N LYS A 397 -30.99 -7.94 8.50
CA LYS A 397 -31.34 -9.33 8.19
C LYS A 397 -32.85 -9.54 8.15
N TYR A 398 -33.58 -9.13 9.19
CA TYR A 398 -35.02 -9.28 9.24
C TYR A 398 -35.73 -8.39 8.23
N GLY A 399 -35.24 -7.17 8.00
CA GLY A 399 -35.80 -6.25 7.02
C GLY A 399 -35.68 -6.81 5.59
N SER A 400 -34.54 -7.41 5.22
CA SER A 400 -34.37 -8.04 3.91
C SER A 400 -35.35 -9.18 3.66
N LEU A 401 -35.63 -10.01 4.68
CA LEU A 401 -36.56 -11.11 4.60
C LEU A 401 -38.04 -10.67 4.55
N ARG A 402 -38.35 -9.50 5.13
CA ARG A 402 -39.74 -9.03 5.31
C ARG A 402 -40.02 -7.72 4.58
N ALA A 403 -39.13 -7.23 3.77
CA ALA A 403 -39.29 -5.97 3.04
C ALA A 403 -40.64 -5.91 2.31
N GLN A 404 -41.27 -4.76 2.42
CA GLN A 404 -42.49 -4.45 1.66
C GLN A 404 -42.12 -3.51 0.51
N TYR A 405 -42.60 -3.80 -0.69
CA TYR A 405 -42.37 -3.02 -1.90
C TYR A 405 -43.54 -3.15 -2.86
N GLY A 406 -43.67 -2.23 -3.79
CA GLY A 406 -44.72 -2.21 -4.80
C GLY A 406 -44.75 -3.51 -5.63
N GLY A 407 -45.95 -4.04 -5.89
CA GLY A 407 -46.12 -5.26 -6.70
C GLY A 407 -45.76 -6.58 -6.01
N LYS A 408 -45.43 -6.57 -4.72
CA LYS A 408 -45.19 -7.79 -3.96
C LYS A 408 -46.50 -8.52 -3.64
N PHE A 409 -46.68 -9.73 -4.18
CA PHE A 409 -47.86 -10.55 -3.95
C PHE A 409 -47.72 -11.53 -2.77
N GLY A 410 -46.52 -11.99 -2.50
CA GLY A 410 -46.24 -12.94 -1.43
C GLY A 410 -46.11 -12.28 -0.06
N LYS A 411 -46.48 -12.99 1.01
CA LYS A 411 -46.28 -12.54 2.40
C LYS A 411 -44.91 -12.90 2.95
N GLY A 412 -44.20 -13.82 2.30
CA GLY A 412 -42.85 -14.22 2.64
C GLY A 412 -41.77 -13.26 2.08
N GLY A 413 -40.53 -13.40 2.54
CA GLY A 413 -39.41 -12.68 1.98
C GLY A 413 -38.92 -13.27 0.67
N GLY A 414 -38.30 -12.44 -0.17
CA GLY A 414 -37.66 -12.87 -1.41
C GLY A 414 -36.16 -12.88 -1.32
N ALA A 415 -35.59 -12.47 -0.19
CA ALA A 415 -34.13 -12.40 -0.01
C ALA A 415 -33.54 -13.79 0.24
N ALA A 416 -32.48 -14.10 -0.48
CA ALA A 416 -31.59 -15.23 -0.19
C ALA A 416 -30.46 -14.78 0.76
N LEU A 417 -30.20 -15.58 1.78
CA LEU A 417 -29.10 -15.37 2.73
C LEU A 417 -28.13 -16.55 2.64
N PRO A 418 -26.79 -16.31 2.62
CA PRO A 418 -25.82 -17.41 2.49
C PRO A 418 -25.69 -18.26 3.76
N GLY A 419 -26.27 -17.84 4.87
CA GLY A 419 -26.24 -18.54 6.15
C GLY A 419 -27.11 -17.89 7.21
N ASP A 420 -27.14 -18.46 8.39
CA ASP A 420 -28.00 -18.00 9.48
C ASP A 420 -27.45 -16.80 10.24
N GLU A 421 -26.15 -16.55 10.16
CA GLU A 421 -25.48 -15.54 10.95
C GLU A 421 -25.03 -14.32 10.12
N VAL A 422 -24.82 -13.23 10.81
CA VAL A 422 -24.17 -12.03 10.28
C VAL A 422 -22.73 -12.38 9.93
N LEU A 423 -22.34 -12.13 8.70
CA LEU A 423 -21.16 -12.68 8.05
C LEU A 423 -19.81 -12.20 8.58
N SER A 424 -19.76 -11.12 9.32
CA SER A 424 -18.45 -10.68 9.79
C SER A 424 -18.24 -10.99 11.25
N PRO A 425 -17.07 -11.52 11.62
CA PRO A 425 -16.59 -11.48 12.99
C PRO A 425 -16.54 -10.02 13.46
N ASP A 426 -16.34 -9.82 14.75
CA ASP A 426 -16.19 -8.50 15.33
C ASP A 426 -15.03 -7.77 14.66
N GLN A 427 -15.36 -6.75 13.89
CA GLN A 427 -14.39 -5.89 13.23
C GLN A 427 -14.59 -4.46 13.67
N GLU A 428 -13.49 -3.79 13.86
CA GLU A 428 -13.49 -2.36 14.07
C GLU A 428 -13.49 -1.63 12.72
N ALA A 429 -14.15 -0.50 12.66
CA ALA A 429 -14.12 0.40 11.52
C ALA A 429 -13.10 1.51 11.77
N TYR A 430 -12.29 1.78 10.77
CA TYR A 430 -11.31 2.86 10.75
C TYR A 430 -11.55 3.77 9.57
N ARG A 431 -11.12 5.02 9.68
CA ARG A 431 -11.10 5.99 8.58
C ARG A 431 -9.74 6.67 8.51
N TRP A 432 -9.39 7.16 7.35
CA TRP A 432 -8.33 8.14 7.22
C TRP A 432 -8.74 9.40 7.99
N THR A 433 -7.93 9.82 8.94
CA THR A 433 -8.08 11.07 9.69
C THR A 433 -7.10 12.11 9.15
N ILE A 434 -5.90 11.68 8.79
CA ILE A 434 -4.85 12.52 8.25
C ILE A 434 -4.41 11.95 6.90
N ASP A 435 -4.40 12.78 5.87
CA ASP A 435 -3.77 12.57 4.56
C ASP A 435 -3.32 13.96 4.08
N HIS A 436 -2.18 14.38 4.64
CA HIS A 436 -1.70 15.76 4.54
C HIS A 436 -0.21 15.77 4.21
N LEU A 437 0.21 16.82 3.51
CA LEU A 437 1.62 17.18 3.42
C LEU A 437 2.02 18.03 4.64
N VAL A 438 3.18 17.73 5.21
CA VAL A 438 3.75 18.51 6.31
C VAL A 438 5.15 18.98 5.90
N THR A 439 5.40 20.28 6.02
CA THR A 439 6.73 20.87 5.82
C THR A 439 7.59 20.61 7.05
N ILE A 440 8.78 20.10 6.83
CA ILE A 440 9.80 19.83 7.87
C ILE A 440 11.12 20.51 7.49
N SER A 441 11.94 20.87 8.46
CA SER A 441 13.22 21.54 8.22
C SER A 441 14.35 20.56 7.95
N ASN A 442 14.18 19.29 8.35
CA ASN A 442 15.16 18.24 8.23
C ASN A 442 14.48 16.90 7.93
N PRO A 443 14.91 16.11 6.92
CA PRO A 443 14.38 14.79 6.57
C PRO A 443 14.30 13.79 7.74
N PHE A 444 15.13 13.98 8.76
CA PHE A 444 15.18 13.10 9.95
C PHE A 444 14.21 13.47 11.08
N GLU A 445 13.47 14.58 10.97
CA GLU A 445 12.51 14.98 12.02
C GLU A 445 11.32 14.02 12.20
N CYS A 446 10.98 13.27 11.15
CA CYS A 446 9.85 12.36 11.14
C CYS A 446 10.27 10.89 11.19
N CYS A 447 11.54 10.60 11.47
CA CYS A 447 12.04 9.23 11.56
C CYS A 447 13.15 9.08 12.62
N ARG A 448 13.38 7.82 13.02
CA ARG A 448 14.44 7.42 13.94
C ARG A 448 15.16 6.22 13.33
N ILE A 449 16.49 6.21 13.40
CA ILE A 449 17.32 5.13 12.86
C ILE A 449 18.03 4.44 14.04
N GLU A 450 17.94 3.13 14.08
CA GLU A 450 18.69 2.29 15.03
C GLU A 450 19.52 1.28 14.27
N MET A 451 20.77 1.08 14.71
CA MET A 451 21.72 0.16 14.10
C MET A 451 22.04 -1.00 15.06
N ASP A 452 21.87 -2.21 14.60
CA ASP A 452 22.15 -3.43 15.35
C ASP A 452 23.08 -4.35 14.58
N THR A 453 23.80 -5.21 15.30
CA THR A 453 24.53 -6.32 14.69
C THR A 453 23.89 -7.63 15.14
N VAL A 454 23.42 -8.40 14.18
CA VAL A 454 22.85 -9.73 14.39
C VAL A 454 23.90 -10.76 13.96
N ALA A 455 24.23 -11.68 14.89
CA ALA A 455 25.28 -12.70 14.68
C ALA A 455 24.76 -14.10 15.04
#